data_f5242aeddb040b37928ae77537ca8406
#
_entry.id   f5242aeddb040b37928ae77537ca8406
#
_cell.length_a   1.000
_cell.length_b   1.000
_cell.length_c   1.000
_cell.angle_alpha   90.00
_cell.angle_beta   90.00
_cell.angle_gamma   90.00
#
_symmetry.space_group_name_H-M   'P 1'
#
loop_
_entity.id
_entity.type
_entity.pdbx_description
1 polymer ?
#
loop_
_entity_poly.entity_id
_entity_poly.type
_entity_poly.pdbx_seq_one_letter_code
_entity_poly.pdbx_strand_id
1 'polypeptide(L)'
;MRAAVLGHPVAHSLSPALHAAAYRALGLDDWEYGRHDVDAAGLEAFLSDVDRGWAGLSLTMPLKHRALELVDHVDPLAAAVGAVNTVLVSPAGPAGDTAGGVTLTGTNTDVYGLVQALREGLAARPPAPEVTRAVVLGGGATAASALAALGELGCTSARVLVRSLDRVGELRAAIARMGVTPELVEADLTGADGRVAGELAAADVVVSTLPPRAADPLAAVLGSAPRGVLLDVAYDPRPTALHAAWASAGGTAVPGERMLLHQAVAQVRLMTGRDTSPAGVLAAMDAALATALDV
;
A
#
# COMPACT_ATOMS: atom_id res chain seq x y z
N MET A 1 -7.39 -5.98 23.66
CA MET A 1 -7.95 -5.34 22.43
C MET A 1 -7.43 -6.10 21.21
N ARG A 2 -8.25 -6.34 20.18
CA ARG A 2 -7.88 -7.15 19.00
C ARG A 2 -7.77 -6.29 17.75
N ALA A 3 -6.83 -6.63 16.89
CA ALA A 3 -6.76 -6.19 15.50
C ALA A 3 -6.27 -7.36 14.63
N ALA A 4 -6.46 -7.29 13.34
CA ALA A 4 -5.99 -8.36 12.45
C ALA A 4 -5.84 -7.88 11.00
N VAL A 5 -5.08 -8.63 10.21
CA VAL A 5 -5.10 -8.54 8.76
C VAL A 5 -6.03 -9.60 8.16
N LEU A 6 -6.85 -9.17 7.20
CA LEU A 6 -7.75 -10.00 6.41
C LEU A 6 -7.35 -9.97 4.93
N GLY A 7 -7.43 -11.11 4.27
CA GLY A 7 -7.16 -11.26 2.83
C GLY A 7 -7.14 -12.72 2.42
N HIS A 8 -6.98 -12.99 1.12
CA HIS A 8 -6.90 -14.35 0.60
C HIS A 8 -5.95 -14.43 -0.61
N PRO A 9 -4.86 -15.24 -0.54
CA PRO A 9 -4.29 -15.84 0.66
C PRO A 9 -3.57 -14.80 1.54
N VAL A 10 -3.58 -14.98 2.87
CA VAL A 10 -2.99 -14.02 3.82
C VAL A 10 -1.86 -14.60 4.68
N ALA A 11 -1.55 -15.88 4.49
CA ALA A 11 -0.61 -16.64 5.33
C ALA A 11 0.80 -15.99 5.43
N HIS A 12 1.25 -15.34 4.36
CA HIS A 12 2.59 -14.73 4.26
C HIS A 12 2.62 -13.24 4.70
N SER A 13 1.51 -12.70 5.23
CA SER A 13 1.48 -11.31 5.67
C SER A 13 2.47 -11.07 6.82
N LEU A 14 3.29 -10.03 6.69
CA LEU A 14 4.24 -9.56 7.70
C LEU A 14 3.60 -8.60 8.71
N SER A 15 2.33 -8.16 8.47
CA SER A 15 1.63 -7.23 9.36
C SER A 15 1.58 -7.67 10.83
N PRO A 16 1.37 -8.96 11.18
CA PRO A 16 1.38 -9.37 12.58
C PRO A 16 2.70 -9.11 13.29
N ALA A 17 3.84 -9.32 12.64
CA ALA A 17 5.15 -9.04 13.23
C ALA A 17 5.35 -7.53 13.49
N LEU A 18 4.96 -6.70 12.52
CA LEU A 18 5.03 -5.24 12.61
C LEU A 18 4.16 -4.69 13.75
N HIS A 19 2.88 -5.06 13.79
CA HIS A 19 1.95 -4.59 14.80
C HIS A 19 2.32 -5.07 16.21
N ALA A 20 2.73 -6.33 16.36
CA ALA A 20 3.21 -6.84 17.65
C ALA A 20 4.44 -6.08 18.17
N ALA A 21 5.37 -5.69 17.29
CA ALA A 21 6.50 -4.86 17.67
C ALA A 21 6.08 -3.45 18.11
N ALA A 22 5.13 -2.85 17.38
CA ALA A 22 4.57 -1.54 17.72
C ALA A 22 3.86 -1.58 19.07
N TYR A 23 3.02 -2.58 19.32
CA TYR A 23 2.28 -2.73 20.58
C TYR A 23 3.22 -2.85 21.77
N ARG A 24 4.29 -3.68 21.65
CA ARG A 24 5.33 -3.75 22.70
C ARG A 24 6.02 -2.41 22.94
N ALA A 25 6.39 -1.69 21.87
CA ALA A 25 7.04 -0.38 21.98
C ALA A 25 6.13 0.69 22.61
N LEU A 26 4.81 0.53 22.49
CA LEU A 26 3.80 1.41 23.05
C LEU A 26 3.33 0.99 24.46
N GLY A 27 3.82 -0.16 24.99
CA GLY A 27 3.36 -0.70 26.28
C GLY A 27 1.91 -1.19 26.25
N LEU A 28 1.45 -1.69 25.11
CA LEU A 28 0.09 -2.19 24.90
C LEU A 28 0.07 -3.73 25.06
N ASP A 29 0.30 -4.22 26.27
CA ASP A 29 0.49 -5.64 26.54
C ASP A 29 -0.78 -6.49 26.32
N ASP A 30 -1.97 -5.88 26.41
CA ASP A 30 -3.28 -6.53 26.20
C ASP A 30 -3.75 -6.45 24.74
N TRP A 31 -2.90 -5.99 23.81
CA TRP A 31 -3.24 -5.91 22.41
C TRP A 31 -2.72 -7.10 21.64
N GLU A 32 -3.57 -7.65 20.78
CA GLU A 32 -3.25 -8.76 19.90
C GLU A 32 -3.50 -8.39 18.45
N TYR A 33 -2.60 -8.82 17.57
CA TYR A 33 -2.78 -8.67 16.14
C TYR A 33 -2.77 -10.03 15.44
N GLY A 34 -3.94 -10.40 14.93
CA GLY A 34 -4.16 -11.68 14.27
C GLY A 34 -4.04 -11.65 12.75
N ARG A 35 -4.35 -12.79 12.15
CA ARG A 35 -4.41 -13.02 10.72
C ARG A 35 -5.60 -13.91 10.41
N HIS A 36 -6.47 -13.50 9.49
CA HIS A 36 -7.63 -14.29 9.08
C HIS A 36 -7.68 -14.41 7.56
N ASP A 37 -7.74 -15.63 7.08
CA ASP A 37 -7.93 -15.93 5.66
C ASP A 37 -9.40 -15.73 5.31
N VAL A 38 -9.69 -14.64 4.61
CA VAL A 38 -11.05 -14.20 4.24
C VAL A 38 -11.04 -13.75 2.80
N ASP A 39 -11.90 -14.32 1.99
CA ASP A 39 -12.14 -13.89 0.61
C ASP A 39 -13.24 -12.81 0.53
N ALA A 40 -13.51 -12.32 -0.68
CA ALA A 40 -14.50 -11.27 -0.88
C ALA A 40 -15.93 -11.69 -0.49
N ALA A 41 -16.27 -12.98 -0.59
CA ALA A 41 -17.59 -13.48 -0.23
C ALA A 41 -17.77 -13.61 1.29
N GLY A 42 -16.69 -13.95 2.01
CA GLY A 42 -16.70 -14.10 3.47
C GLY A 42 -16.59 -12.79 4.23
N LEU A 43 -16.22 -11.66 3.58
CA LEU A 43 -15.96 -10.42 4.29
C LEU A 43 -17.16 -9.87 5.04
N GLU A 44 -18.36 -9.92 4.46
CA GLU A 44 -19.59 -9.42 5.09
C GLU A 44 -19.92 -10.18 6.38
N ALA A 45 -19.83 -11.50 6.36
CA ALA A 45 -20.04 -12.33 7.54
C ALA A 45 -19.00 -12.02 8.63
N PHE A 46 -17.71 -11.88 8.26
CA PHE A 46 -16.68 -11.53 9.22
C PHE A 46 -16.93 -10.16 9.87
N LEU A 47 -17.29 -9.14 9.09
CA LEU A 47 -17.57 -7.80 9.61
C LEU A 47 -18.80 -7.77 10.53
N SER A 48 -19.79 -8.62 10.29
CA SER A 48 -20.99 -8.73 11.13
C SER A 48 -20.67 -9.28 12.53
N ASP A 49 -19.61 -10.06 12.69
CA ASP A 49 -19.15 -10.62 13.95
C ASP A 49 -18.15 -9.71 14.70
N VAL A 50 -17.84 -8.53 14.15
CA VAL A 50 -16.93 -7.55 14.79
C VAL A 50 -17.64 -6.88 15.95
N ASP A 51 -17.06 -7.03 17.14
CA ASP A 51 -17.55 -6.47 18.40
C ASP A 51 -16.62 -5.38 18.96
N ARG A 52 -16.96 -4.82 20.12
CA ARG A 52 -16.17 -3.80 20.83
C ARG A 52 -14.80 -4.27 21.33
N GLY A 53 -14.49 -5.54 21.26
CA GLY A 53 -13.16 -6.08 21.52
C GLY A 53 -12.17 -5.88 20.38
N TRP A 54 -12.63 -5.35 19.24
CA TRP A 54 -11.80 -5.01 18.10
C TRP A 54 -11.48 -3.52 18.06
N ALA A 55 -10.23 -3.19 17.70
CA ALA A 55 -9.78 -1.83 17.43
C ALA A 55 -9.79 -1.51 15.93
N GLY A 56 -9.55 -2.51 15.09
CA GLY A 56 -9.54 -2.33 13.65
C GLY A 56 -9.06 -3.55 12.89
N LEU A 57 -9.16 -3.45 11.56
CA LEU A 57 -8.80 -4.51 10.63
C LEU A 57 -7.96 -3.90 9.50
N SER A 58 -6.88 -4.57 9.13
CA SER A 58 -6.14 -4.27 7.91
C SER A 58 -6.66 -5.16 6.78
N LEU A 59 -6.91 -4.61 5.61
CA LEU A 59 -7.44 -5.34 4.48
C LEU A 59 -6.41 -5.40 3.35
N THR A 60 -6.16 -6.61 2.86
CA THR A 60 -5.38 -6.81 1.65
C THR A 60 -6.23 -7.42 0.52
N MET A 61 -5.62 -7.82 -0.56
CA MET A 61 -6.30 -8.46 -1.69
C MET A 61 -7.10 -9.70 -1.24
N PRO A 62 -8.33 -9.91 -1.73
CA PRO A 62 -9.07 -9.11 -2.72
C PRO A 62 -10.07 -8.12 -2.10
N LEU A 63 -9.95 -7.74 -0.82
CA LEU A 63 -11.01 -7.17 0.01
C LEU A 63 -11.22 -5.66 -0.14
N LYS A 64 -10.20 -4.90 -0.59
CA LYS A 64 -10.15 -3.43 -0.50
C LYS A 64 -11.30 -2.70 -1.18
N HIS A 65 -11.80 -3.21 -2.30
CA HIS A 65 -12.97 -2.64 -3.00
C HIS A 65 -14.28 -3.07 -2.34
N ARG A 66 -14.41 -4.36 -1.99
CA ARG A 66 -15.63 -4.88 -1.36
C ARG A 66 -15.94 -4.19 -0.03
N ALA A 67 -14.91 -3.82 0.73
CA ALA A 67 -15.08 -3.14 2.01
C ALA A 67 -15.77 -1.77 1.90
N LEU A 68 -15.66 -1.06 0.76
CA LEU A 68 -16.36 0.21 0.54
C LEU A 68 -17.89 0.10 0.69
N GLU A 69 -18.44 -1.06 0.35
CA GLU A 69 -19.88 -1.32 0.36
C GLU A 69 -20.38 -1.83 1.72
N LEU A 70 -19.45 -2.27 2.59
CA LEU A 70 -19.77 -3.00 3.81
C LEU A 70 -19.52 -2.22 5.09
N VAL A 71 -18.73 -1.13 5.03
CA VAL A 71 -18.48 -0.28 6.20
C VAL A 71 -19.54 0.81 6.32
N ASP A 72 -19.80 1.27 7.54
CA ASP A 72 -20.81 2.31 7.81
C ASP A 72 -20.40 3.69 7.26
N HIS A 73 -19.10 3.98 7.34
CA HIS A 73 -18.52 5.24 6.87
C HIS A 73 -17.24 4.98 6.08
N VAL A 74 -17.03 5.77 5.03
CA VAL A 74 -15.78 5.78 4.25
C VAL A 74 -15.17 7.16 4.32
N ASP A 75 -13.90 7.26 4.72
CA ASP A 75 -13.23 8.55 4.74
C ASP A 75 -13.02 9.13 3.32
N PRO A 76 -12.82 10.46 3.19
CA PRO A 76 -12.72 11.09 1.88
C PRO A 76 -11.57 10.54 1.02
N LEU A 77 -10.43 10.16 1.61
CA LEU A 77 -9.29 9.63 0.86
C LEU A 77 -9.60 8.23 0.32
N ALA A 78 -10.13 7.34 1.18
CA ALA A 78 -10.53 6.00 0.78
C ALA A 78 -11.64 6.03 -0.29
N ALA A 79 -12.59 6.95 -0.16
CA ALA A 79 -13.65 7.17 -1.15
C ALA A 79 -13.09 7.65 -2.48
N ALA A 80 -12.17 8.62 -2.48
CA ALA A 80 -11.54 9.14 -3.69
C ALA A 80 -10.70 8.07 -4.40
N VAL A 81 -9.87 7.35 -3.66
CA VAL A 81 -9.03 6.25 -4.19
C VAL A 81 -9.88 5.05 -4.60
N GLY A 82 -11.05 4.85 -3.97
CA GLY A 82 -11.92 3.70 -4.22
C GLY A 82 -11.39 2.41 -3.59
N ALA A 83 -10.68 2.50 -2.46
CA ALA A 83 -10.12 1.33 -1.79
C ALA A 83 -9.96 1.57 -0.28
N VAL A 84 -10.49 0.66 0.52
CA VAL A 84 -10.29 0.60 1.98
C VAL A 84 -9.24 -0.45 2.28
N ASN A 85 -8.10 -0.06 2.84
CA ASN A 85 -7.11 -1.01 3.37
C ASN A 85 -7.13 -1.13 4.89
N THR A 86 -7.91 -0.28 5.56
CA THR A 86 -8.00 -0.21 7.01
C THR A 86 -9.44 0.05 7.42
N VAL A 87 -9.98 -0.75 8.33
CA VAL A 87 -11.28 -0.53 8.97
C VAL A 87 -11.01 -0.20 10.43
N LEU A 88 -11.53 0.93 10.89
CA LEU A 88 -11.51 1.32 12.30
C LEU A 88 -12.81 0.91 12.94
N VAL A 89 -12.73 0.36 14.14
CA VAL A 89 -13.89 -0.09 14.92
C VAL A 89 -14.09 0.87 16.08
N SER A 90 -15.24 1.51 16.13
CA SER A 90 -15.61 2.44 17.21
C SER A 90 -16.91 1.98 17.86
N PRO A 91 -17.11 2.19 19.19
CA PRO A 91 -18.39 1.94 19.81
C PRO A 91 -19.51 2.76 19.16
N ALA A 92 -20.62 2.15 18.81
CA ALA A 92 -21.83 2.84 18.40
C ALA A 92 -22.60 3.32 19.64
N GLY A 93 -23.12 4.55 19.59
CA GLY A 93 -23.91 5.14 20.67
C GLY A 93 -23.13 6.03 21.64
N PRO A 94 -23.80 6.60 22.66
CA PRO A 94 -23.19 7.52 23.58
C PRO A 94 -22.12 6.87 24.47
N ALA A 95 -21.18 7.69 24.95
CA ALA A 95 -20.14 7.23 25.86
C ALA A 95 -20.77 6.59 27.12
N GLY A 96 -20.32 5.36 27.44
CA GLY A 96 -20.84 4.59 28.59
C GLY A 96 -21.94 3.56 28.24
N ASP A 97 -22.48 3.57 27.04
CA ASP A 97 -23.37 2.50 26.57
C ASP A 97 -22.55 1.24 26.28
N THR A 98 -22.68 0.22 27.13
CA THR A 98 -21.98 -1.07 26.99
C THR A 98 -22.77 -2.08 26.15
N ALA A 99 -24.04 -1.82 25.85
CA ALA A 99 -24.94 -2.72 25.13
C ALA A 99 -25.02 -2.41 23.62
N GLY A 100 -24.50 -1.25 23.18
CA GLY A 100 -24.55 -0.83 21.77
C GLY A 100 -23.57 -1.62 20.88
N GLY A 101 -23.86 -1.62 19.58
CA GLY A 101 -23.02 -2.21 18.55
C GLY A 101 -21.71 -1.45 18.32
N VAL A 102 -21.14 -1.66 17.16
CA VAL A 102 -19.95 -0.93 16.68
C VAL A 102 -20.27 -0.17 15.40
N THR A 103 -19.49 0.84 15.11
CA THR A 103 -19.45 1.58 13.85
C THR A 103 -18.14 1.27 13.15
N LEU A 104 -18.21 0.89 11.89
CA LEU A 104 -17.06 0.56 11.05
C LEU A 104 -16.73 1.74 10.13
N THR A 105 -15.54 2.27 10.24
CA THR A 105 -15.06 3.35 9.37
C THR A 105 -13.91 2.88 8.50
N GLY A 106 -14.11 2.89 7.18
CA GLY A 106 -13.09 2.54 6.20
C GLY A 106 -12.16 3.71 5.88
N THR A 107 -10.86 3.47 5.89
CA THR A 107 -9.83 4.44 5.50
C THR A 107 -8.75 3.81 4.63
N ASN A 108 -7.85 4.63 4.08
CA ASN A 108 -6.75 4.18 3.24
C ASN A 108 -5.40 4.68 3.78
N THR A 109 -4.57 3.76 4.27
CA THR A 109 -3.20 4.04 4.72
C THR A 109 -2.13 3.68 3.68
N ASP A 110 -2.52 3.06 2.54
CA ASP A 110 -1.58 2.74 1.45
C ASP A 110 -0.97 4.03 0.86
N VAL A 111 -1.78 5.08 0.70
CA VAL A 111 -1.29 6.37 0.18
C VAL A 111 -0.17 6.92 1.05
N TYR A 112 -0.37 6.95 2.37
CA TYR A 112 0.68 7.36 3.31
C TYR A 112 1.92 6.47 3.20
N GLY A 113 1.73 5.14 3.13
CA GLY A 113 2.83 4.19 2.97
C GLY A 113 3.66 4.44 1.71
N LEU A 114 2.99 4.67 0.58
CA LEU A 114 3.63 4.99 -0.69
C LEU A 114 4.39 6.32 -0.64
N VAL A 115 3.78 7.36 -0.08
CA VAL A 115 4.41 8.69 0.06
C VAL A 115 5.69 8.59 0.89
N GLN A 116 5.66 7.92 2.04
CA GLN A 116 6.84 7.82 2.90
C GLN A 116 7.94 6.97 2.26
N ALA A 117 7.61 5.84 1.66
CA ALA A 117 8.56 5.00 0.96
C ALA A 117 9.24 5.74 -0.22
N LEU A 118 8.46 6.47 -1.01
CA LEU A 118 9.01 7.28 -2.10
C LEU A 118 9.88 8.43 -1.57
N ARG A 119 9.50 9.08 -0.47
CA ARG A 119 10.32 10.12 0.17
C ARG A 119 11.67 9.58 0.64
N GLU A 120 11.74 8.36 1.17
CA GLU A 120 13.02 7.72 1.49
C GLU A 120 13.92 7.58 0.26
N GLY A 121 13.37 7.08 -0.84
CA GLY A 121 14.11 6.93 -2.10
C GLY A 121 14.56 8.26 -2.70
N LEU A 122 13.69 9.27 -2.66
CA LEU A 122 14.02 10.62 -3.16
C LEU A 122 15.08 11.30 -2.29
N ALA A 123 15.01 11.15 -0.97
CA ALA A 123 15.99 11.70 -0.03
C ALA A 123 17.39 11.07 -0.19
N ALA A 124 17.47 9.83 -0.66
CA ALA A 124 18.74 9.18 -0.99
C ALA A 124 19.45 9.80 -2.23
N ARG A 125 18.83 10.77 -2.88
CA ARG A 125 19.33 11.46 -4.09
C ARG A 125 19.42 12.98 -3.88
N PRO A 126 20.41 13.49 -3.15
CA PRO A 126 20.52 14.92 -2.91
C PRO A 126 21.04 15.69 -4.15
N PRO A 127 20.50 16.91 -4.47
CA PRO A 127 19.25 17.42 -3.89
C PRO A 127 18.06 16.55 -4.31
N ALA A 128 17.05 16.41 -3.43
CA ALA A 128 15.88 15.62 -3.76
C ALA A 128 15.22 16.14 -5.04
N PRO A 129 15.06 15.31 -6.08
CA PRO A 129 14.54 15.77 -7.36
C PRO A 129 13.04 16.09 -7.25
N GLU A 130 12.59 17.07 -8.04
CA GLU A 130 11.17 17.27 -8.29
C GLU A 130 10.61 16.06 -9.06
N VAL A 131 9.40 15.66 -8.72
CA VAL A 131 8.70 14.57 -9.40
C VAL A 131 7.84 15.17 -10.52
N THR A 132 8.37 15.22 -11.71
CA THR A 132 7.67 15.77 -12.88
C THR A 132 7.16 14.68 -13.82
N ARG A 133 7.89 13.57 -13.93
CA ARG A 133 7.53 12.41 -14.76
C ARG A 133 7.44 11.16 -13.92
N ALA A 134 6.24 10.63 -13.77
CA ALA A 134 6.02 9.40 -13.04
C ALA A 134 5.40 8.33 -13.94
N VAL A 135 5.76 7.08 -13.67
CA VAL A 135 5.19 5.90 -14.33
C VAL A 135 4.65 4.96 -13.26
N VAL A 136 3.40 4.55 -13.42
CA VAL A 136 2.77 3.51 -12.60
C VAL A 136 2.56 2.27 -13.45
N LEU A 137 3.05 1.12 -13.00
CA LEU A 137 2.81 -0.18 -13.61
C LEU A 137 1.66 -0.88 -12.89
N GLY A 138 0.59 -1.19 -13.62
CA GLY A 138 -0.59 -1.86 -13.09
C GLY A 138 -1.81 -0.95 -12.96
N GLY A 139 -3.00 -1.53 -12.80
CA GLY A 139 -4.29 -0.82 -12.84
C GLY A 139 -5.26 -1.19 -11.72
N GLY A 140 -4.77 -1.75 -10.61
CA GLY A 140 -5.58 -2.15 -9.45
C GLY A 140 -5.70 -1.07 -8.36
N ALA A 141 -6.23 -1.45 -7.20
CA ALA A 141 -6.42 -0.58 -6.04
C ALA A 141 -5.13 0.14 -5.60
N THR A 142 -4.00 -0.56 -5.60
CA THR A 142 -2.71 0.03 -5.24
C THR A 142 -2.22 1.04 -6.28
N ALA A 143 -2.58 0.87 -7.57
CA ALA A 143 -2.27 1.86 -8.60
C ALA A 143 -3.05 3.17 -8.37
N ALA A 144 -4.31 3.09 -7.95
CA ALA A 144 -5.08 4.26 -7.55
C ALA A 144 -4.45 4.98 -6.34
N SER A 145 -4.02 4.22 -5.32
CA SER A 145 -3.28 4.77 -4.17
C SER A 145 -1.95 5.41 -4.61
N ALA A 146 -1.25 4.83 -5.60
CA ALA A 146 -0.01 5.39 -6.14
C ALA A 146 -0.25 6.73 -6.85
N LEU A 147 -1.34 6.88 -7.59
CA LEU A 147 -1.70 8.17 -8.21
C LEU A 147 -1.99 9.24 -7.16
N ALA A 148 -2.70 8.90 -6.08
CA ALA A 148 -2.92 9.82 -4.96
C ALA A 148 -1.58 10.23 -4.31
N ALA A 149 -0.70 9.26 -4.04
CA ALA A 149 0.61 9.50 -3.45
C ALA A 149 1.50 10.39 -4.35
N LEU A 150 1.49 10.17 -5.66
CA LEU A 150 2.20 11.01 -6.62
C LEU A 150 1.66 12.44 -6.61
N GLY A 151 0.34 12.62 -6.47
CA GLY A 151 -0.30 13.93 -6.30
C GLY A 151 0.21 14.65 -5.04
N GLU A 152 0.33 13.96 -3.91
CA GLU A 152 0.90 14.52 -2.66
C GLU A 152 2.39 14.88 -2.79
N LEU A 153 3.11 14.23 -3.72
CA LEU A 153 4.50 14.55 -4.05
C LEU A 153 4.63 15.68 -5.10
N GLY A 154 3.50 16.25 -5.53
CA GLY A 154 3.46 17.35 -6.49
C GLY A 154 3.35 16.91 -7.96
N CYS A 155 3.35 15.62 -8.26
CA CYS A 155 3.16 15.10 -9.60
C CYS A 155 1.66 14.95 -9.92
N THR A 156 1.12 15.79 -10.78
CA THR A 156 -0.29 15.75 -11.22
C THR A 156 -0.48 15.02 -12.56
N SER A 157 0.61 14.75 -13.27
CA SER A 157 0.61 14.06 -14.56
C SER A 157 1.52 12.85 -14.50
N ALA A 158 0.93 11.67 -14.52
CA ALA A 158 1.63 10.39 -14.53
C ALA A 158 1.16 9.54 -15.71
N ARG A 159 2.01 8.62 -16.17
CA ARG A 159 1.60 7.58 -17.12
C ARG A 159 1.32 6.28 -16.37
N VAL A 160 0.20 5.67 -16.65
CA VAL A 160 -0.18 4.37 -16.07
C VAL A 160 -0.15 3.32 -17.17
N LEU A 161 0.78 2.40 -17.07
CA LEU A 161 0.97 1.35 -18.06
C LEU A 161 0.24 0.08 -17.60
N VAL A 162 -0.68 -0.39 -18.43
CA VAL A 162 -1.53 -1.54 -18.15
C VAL A 162 -1.54 -2.50 -19.32
N ARG A 163 -1.82 -3.78 -19.07
CA ARG A 163 -1.91 -4.81 -20.12
C ARG A 163 -3.18 -4.73 -20.96
N SER A 164 -4.23 -4.11 -20.43
CA SER A 164 -5.50 -3.92 -21.13
C SER A 164 -6.26 -2.75 -20.53
N LEU A 165 -6.70 -1.84 -21.38
CA LEU A 165 -7.53 -0.69 -21.01
C LEU A 165 -8.98 -1.06 -20.69
N ASP A 166 -9.44 -2.23 -21.10
CA ASP A 166 -10.79 -2.72 -20.78
C ASP A 166 -10.92 -3.18 -19.32
N ARG A 167 -9.79 -3.41 -18.65
CA ARG A 167 -9.75 -3.96 -17.28
C ARG A 167 -9.49 -2.90 -16.19
N VAL A 168 -9.51 -1.62 -16.52
CA VAL A 168 -9.18 -0.52 -15.61
C VAL A 168 -10.39 0.35 -15.22
N GLY A 169 -11.59 -0.23 -15.24
CA GLY A 169 -12.82 0.50 -14.91
C GLY A 169 -12.77 1.15 -13.53
N GLU A 170 -12.36 0.42 -12.51
CA GLU A 170 -12.22 0.92 -11.13
C GLU A 170 -11.16 2.02 -11.04
N LEU A 171 -10.02 1.86 -11.72
CA LEU A 171 -8.99 2.89 -11.77
C LEU A 171 -9.50 4.17 -12.46
N ARG A 172 -10.23 4.06 -13.57
CA ARG A 172 -10.85 5.22 -14.24
C ARG A 172 -11.83 5.95 -13.33
N ALA A 173 -12.63 5.20 -12.58
CA ALA A 173 -13.55 5.78 -11.60
C ALA A 173 -12.79 6.51 -10.46
N ALA A 174 -11.70 5.92 -9.96
CA ALA A 174 -10.84 6.56 -8.96
C ALA A 174 -10.17 7.84 -9.50
N ILE A 175 -9.63 7.82 -10.73
CA ILE A 175 -9.06 8.98 -11.42
C ILE A 175 -10.07 10.12 -11.49
N ALA A 176 -11.30 9.82 -11.88
CA ALA A 176 -12.37 10.83 -11.96
C ALA A 176 -12.72 11.42 -10.59
N ARG A 177 -12.81 10.58 -9.53
CA ARG A 177 -13.08 11.04 -8.16
C ARG A 177 -11.95 11.91 -7.59
N MET A 178 -10.70 11.54 -7.86
CA MET A 178 -9.52 12.30 -7.41
C MET A 178 -9.29 13.59 -8.19
N GLY A 179 -9.91 13.76 -9.37
CA GLY A 179 -9.70 14.91 -10.23
C GLY A 179 -8.30 14.99 -10.83
N VAL A 180 -7.59 13.87 -10.93
CA VAL A 180 -6.26 13.77 -11.55
C VAL A 180 -6.36 13.38 -13.02
N THR A 181 -5.32 13.65 -13.81
CA THR A 181 -5.34 13.43 -15.25
C THR A 181 -4.14 12.61 -15.74
N PRO A 182 -3.93 11.39 -15.23
CA PRO A 182 -2.87 10.53 -15.75
C PRO A 182 -3.19 10.05 -17.17
N GLU A 183 -2.16 9.80 -17.96
CA GLU A 183 -2.29 9.11 -19.24
C GLU A 183 -2.37 7.60 -19.01
N LEU A 184 -3.51 6.98 -19.36
CA LEU A 184 -3.66 5.53 -19.33
C LEU A 184 -3.21 4.94 -20.67
N VAL A 185 -2.23 4.05 -20.62
CA VAL A 185 -1.60 3.46 -21.83
C VAL A 185 -1.67 1.95 -21.75
N GLU A 186 -2.22 1.34 -22.80
CA GLU A 186 -2.05 -0.09 -23.01
C GLU A 186 -0.63 -0.35 -23.51
N ALA A 187 0.11 -1.18 -22.79
CA ALA A 187 1.52 -1.42 -23.03
C ALA A 187 1.87 -2.91 -22.95
N ASP A 188 2.82 -3.32 -23.77
CA ASP A 188 3.42 -4.64 -23.67
C ASP A 188 4.39 -4.69 -22.49
N LEU A 189 3.92 -5.21 -21.39
CA LEU A 189 4.72 -5.39 -20.17
C LEU A 189 5.68 -6.60 -20.24
N THR A 190 5.73 -7.30 -21.39
CA THR A 190 6.79 -8.30 -21.63
C THR A 190 8.12 -7.66 -22.01
N GLY A 191 8.10 -6.37 -22.36
CA GLY A 191 9.30 -5.62 -22.73
C GLY A 191 9.84 -5.93 -24.13
N ALA A 192 9.09 -6.69 -24.94
CA ALA A 192 9.58 -7.17 -26.24
C ALA A 192 9.99 -6.05 -27.21
N ASP A 193 9.38 -4.87 -27.13
CA ASP A 193 9.67 -3.72 -28.01
C ASP A 193 10.68 -2.71 -27.41
N GLY A 194 11.11 -2.90 -26.17
CA GLY A 194 12.02 -2.01 -25.45
C GLY A 194 11.47 -0.63 -25.08
N ARG A 195 10.27 -0.26 -25.56
CA ARG A 195 9.69 1.08 -25.32
C ARG A 195 9.39 1.33 -23.86
N VAL A 196 8.78 0.35 -23.19
CA VAL A 196 8.46 0.43 -21.76
C VAL A 196 9.74 0.59 -20.95
N ALA A 197 10.78 -0.20 -21.22
CA ALA A 197 12.05 -0.10 -20.51
C ALA A 197 12.69 1.31 -20.65
N GLY A 198 12.65 1.88 -21.85
CA GLY A 198 13.13 3.26 -22.09
C GLY A 198 12.31 4.30 -21.36
N GLU A 199 11.00 4.12 -21.25
CA GLU A 199 10.10 5.01 -20.52
C GLU A 199 10.36 4.95 -19.00
N LEU A 200 10.52 3.74 -18.45
CA LEU A 200 10.86 3.54 -17.04
C LEU A 200 12.19 4.23 -16.71
N ALA A 201 13.22 4.03 -17.55
CA ALA A 201 14.54 4.61 -17.33
C ALA A 201 14.55 6.15 -17.35
N ALA A 202 13.60 6.78 -18.07
CA ALA A 202 13.48 8.23 -18.19
C ALA A 202 12.62 8.89 -17.11
N ALA A 203 11.88 8.11 -16.31
CA ALA A 203 10.99 8.62 -15.28
C ALA A 203 11.75 9.09 -14.03
N ASP A 204 11.21 10.09 -13.32
CA ASP A 204 11.73 10.53 -12.03
C ASP A 204 11.29 9.58 -10.91
N VAL A 205 10.08 9.01 -11.04
CA VAL A 205 9.53 8.00 -10.14
C VAL A 205 8.84 6.90 -10.96
N VAL A 206 9.10 5.66 -10.59
CA VAL A 206 8.36 4.49 -11.07
C VAL A 206 7.74 3.77 -9.86
N VAL A 207 6.44 3.49 -9.94
CA VAL A 207 5.76 2.65 -8.94
C VAL A 207 5.23 1.40 -9.64
N SER A 208 5.82 0.25 -9.33
CA SER A 208 5.32 -1.04 -9.80
C SER A 208 4.30 -1.57 -8.80
N THR A 209 3.05 -1.71 -9.24
CA THR A 209 1.95 -2.32 -8.47
C THR A 209 1.54 -3.66 -9.04
N LEU A 210 2.42 -4.26 -9.83
CA LEU A 210 2.19 -5.57 -10.46
C LEU A 210 2.26 -6.69 -9.43
N PRO A 211 1.56 -7.81 -9.67
CA PRO A 211 1.71 -9.01 -8.86
C PRO A 211 3.15 -9.53 -8.89
N PRO A 212 3.56 -10.33 -7.88
CA PRO A 212 4.87 -10.96 -7.86
C PRO A 212 5.26 -11.59 -9.21
N ARG A 213 6.50 -11.36 -9.63
CA ARG A 213 7.10 -11.84 -10.88
C ARG A 213 6.52 -11.27 -12.18
N ALA A 214 5.42 -10.51 -12.13
CA ALA A 214 4.82 -9.97 -13.36
C ALA A 214 5.68 -8.88 -14.03
N ALA A 215 6.64 -8.30 -13.29
CA ALA A 215 7.62 -7.35 -13.81
C ALA A 215 8.96 -7.99 -14.24
N ASP A 216 9.16 -9.30 -14.06
CA ASP A 216 10.41 -10.00 -14.40
C ASP A 216 10.82 -9.80 -15.86
N PRO A 217 9.91 -9.84 -16.86
CA PRO A 217 10.27 -9.58 -18.23
C PRO A 217 10.81 -8.15 -18.46
N LEU A 218 10.27 -7.15 -17.77
CA LEU A 218 10.76 -5.78 -17.86
C LEU A 218 12.15 -5.63 -17.23
N ALA A 219 12.43 -6.37 -16.16
CA ALA A 219 13.76 -6.43 -15.55
C ALA A 219 14.83 -6.94 -16.51
N ALA A 220 14.48 -7.93 -17.32
CA ALA A 220 15.40 -8.54 -18.29
C ALA A 220 15.82 -7.59 -19.43
N VAL A 221 15.00 -6.61 -19.75
CA VAL A 221 15.23 -5.66 -20.85
C VAL A 221 15.49 -4.24 -20.37
N LEU A 222 15.55 -4.02 -19.07
CA LEU A 222 15.89 -2.72 -18.49
C LEU A 222 17.33 -2.37 -18.88
N GLY A 223 17.45 -1.39 -19.76
CA GLY A 223 18.74 -0.89 -20.23
C GLY A 223 19.53 -0.15 -19.14
N SER A 224 20.55 0.58 -19.56
CA SER A 224 21.44 1.31 -18.64
C SER A 224 20.80 2.53 -17.98
N ALA A 225 21.19 2.80 -16.71
CA ALA A 225 21.06 4.07 -16.00
C ALA A 225 19.65 4.66 -15.86
N PRO A 226 18.73 4.00 -15.14
CA PRO A 226 17.48 4.65 -14.78
C PRO A 226 17.77 5.89 -13.92
N ARG A 227 17.10 6.99 -14.24
CA ARG A 227 17.37 8.28 -13.58
C ARG A 227 16.63 8.46 -12.27
N GLY A 228 15.56 7.70 -12.08
CA GLY A 228 14.61 7.94 -11.02
C GLY A 228 14.68 6.94 -9.86
N VAL A 229 13.65 7.05 -9.04
CA VAL A 229 13.38 6.13 -7.93
C VAL A 229 12.36 5.10 -8.38
N LEU A 230 12.67 3.82 -8.21
CA LEU A 230 11.71 2.73 -8.31
C LEU A 230 11.19 2.37 -6.93
N LEU A 231 9.88 2.30 -6.76
CA LEU A 231 9.22 1.56 -5.69
C LEU A 231 8.50 0.36 -6.31
N ASP A 232 8.98 -0.85 -6.04
CA ASP A 232 8.26 -2.07 -6.40
C ASP A 232 7.49 -2.55 -5.17
N VAL A 233 6.15 -2.49 -5.21
CA VAL A 233 5.31 -2.82 -4.04
C VAL A 233 5.30 -4.31 -3.71
N ALA A 234 5.70 -5.17 -4.66
CA ALA A 234 5.94 -6.58 -4.39
C ALA A 234 7.21 -6.73 -3.53
N TYR A 235 7.18 -7.64 -2.58
CA TYR A 235 8.31 -7.95 -1.69
C TYR A 235 8.59 -9.46 -1.57
N ASP A 236 7.97 -10.26 -2.42
CA ASP A 236 8.24 -11.69 -2.56
C ASP A 236 8.23 -12.07 -4.05
N PRO A 237 9.32 -12.61 -4.63
CA PRO A 237 10.63 -12.86 -4.01
C PRO A 237 11.40 -11.57 -3.66
N ARG A 238 12.44 -11.68 -2.82
CA ARG A 238 13.30 -10.58 -2.39
C ARG A 238 14.75 -10.77 -2.75
N PRO A 239 15.37 -9.76 -3.39
CA PRO A 239 14.71 -8.64 -4.06
C PRO A 239 13.88 -9.15 -5.24
N THR A 240 12.87 -8.36 -5.70
CA THR A 240 12.22 -8.65 -6.98
C THR A 240 13.21 -8.48 -8.13
N ALA A 241 12.98 -9.14 -9.25
CA ALA A 241 13.85 -9.00 -10.41
C ALA A 241 13.96 -7.55 -10.90
N LEU A 242 12.84 -6.82 -10.91
CA LEU A 242 12.81 -5.41 -11.32
C LEU A 242 13.63 -4.53 -10.35
N HIS A 243 13.49 -4.74 -9.04
CA HIS A 243 14.28 -4.03 -8.02
C HIS A 243 15.78 -4.29 -8.23
N ALA A 244 16.16 -5.54 -8.37
CA ALA A 244 17.57 -5.93 -8.56
C ALA A 244 18.17 -5.34 -9.85
N ALA A 245 17.42 -5.41 -10.96
CA ALA A 245 17.85 -4.83 -12.24
C ALA A 245 18.01 -3.31 -12.15
N TRP A 246 17.06 -2.62 -11.50
CA TRP A 246 17.09 -1.17 -11.29
C TRP A 246 18.32 -0.73 -10.51
N ALA A 247 18.58 -1.38 -9.37
CA ALA A 247 19.75 -1.10 -8.54
C ALA A 247 21.06 -1.39 -9.27
N SER A 248 21.15 -2.53 -9.99
CA SER A 248 22.33 -2.90 -10.77
C SER A 248 22.62 -1.93 -11.90
N ALA A 249 21.60 -1.29 -12.46
CA ALA A 249 21.73 -0.25 -13.48
C ALA A 249 22.08 1.14 -12.91
N GLY A 250 22.29 1.26 -11.59
CA GLY A 250 22.67 2.50 -10.90
C GLY A 250 21.50 3.39 -10.46
N GLY A 251 20.26 2.92 -10.57
CA GLY A 251 19.07 3.62 -10.06
C GLY A 251 18.87 3.41 -8.57
N THR A 252 18.05 4.28 -7.96
CA THR A 252 17.60 4.09 -6.57
C THR A 252 16.36 3.22 -6.55
N ALA A 253 16.45 2.06 -5.91
CA ALA A 253 15.32 1.15 -5.74
C ALA A 253 14.90 1.08 -4.27
N VAL A 254 13.60 1.29 -4.04
CA VAL A 254 12.95 1.18 -2.73
C VAL A 254 12.15 -0.11 -2.70
N PRO A 255 12.38 -1.00 -1.76
CA PRO A 255 11.65 -2.24 -1.68
C PRO A 255 10.23 -2.04 -1.14
N GLY A 256 9.29 -2.92 -1.52
CA GLY A 256 7.88 -2.85 -1.16
C GLY A 256 7.63 -2.92 0.36
N GLU A 257 8.54 -3.54 1.08
CA GLU A 257 8.51 -3.62 2.55
C GLU A 257 8.53 -2.23 3.22
N ARG A 258 9.10 -1.21 2.56
CA ARG A 258 9.06 0.17 3.10
C ARG A 258 7.64 0.73 3.07
N MET A 259 6.91 0.50 1.98
CA MET A 259 5.49 0.84 1.92
C MET A 259 4.69 0.08 2.98
N LEU A 260 4.94 -1.23 3.11
CA LEU A 260 4.27 -2.09 4.11
C LEU A 260 4.51 -1.55 5.53
N LEU A 261 5.74 -1.17 5.87
CA LEU A 261 6.09 -0.62 7.17
C LEU A 261 5.33 0.69 7.44
N HIS A 262 5.42 1.64 6.54
CA HIS A 262 4.84 2.96 6.77
C HIS A 262 3.30 2.94 6.84
N GLN A 263 2.64 2.13 5.99
CA GLN A 263 1.19 1.98 6.08
C GLN A 263 0.77 1.32 7.41
N ALA A 264 1.58 0.37 7.93
CA ALA A 264 1.32 -0.25 9.21
C ALA A 264 1.52 0.73 10.39
N VAL A 265 2.52 1.62 10.32
CA VAL A 265 2.69 2.72 11.30
C VAL A 265 1.44 3.60 11.36
N ALA A 266 0.87 3.96 10.20
CA ALA A 266 -0.37 4.73 10.14
C ALA A 266 -1.56 3.94 10.72
N GLN A 267 -1.66 2.64 10.44
CA GLN A 267 -2.68 1.77 11.01
C GLN A 267 -2.59 1.70 12.54
N VAL A 268 -1.38 1.48 13.08
CA VAL A 268 -1.17 1.47 14.54
C VAL A 268 -1.65 2.77 15.16
N ARG A 269 -1.27 3.93 14.59
CA ARG A 269 -1.71 5.23 15.09
C ARG A 269 -3.23 5.37 15.09
N LEU A 270 -3.89 4.99 14.01
CA LEU A 270 -5.34 5.11 13.87
C LEU A 270 -6.09 4.15 14.80
N MET A 271 -5.66 2.89 14.90
CA MET A 271 -6.31 1.87 15.71
C MET A 271 -6.11 2.08 17.21
N THR A 272 -4.93 2.56 17.62
CA THR A 272 -4.59 2.72 19.04
C THR A 272 -4.87 4.11 19.59
N GLY A 273 -5.02 5.11 18.72
CA GLY A 273 -5.06 6.53 19.11
C GLY A 273 -3.76 7.04 19.72
N ARG A 274 -2.66 6.26 19.67
CA ARG A 274 -1.36 6.64 20.23
C ARG A 274 -0.51 7.36 19.18
N ASP A 275 0.31 8.28 19.66
CA ASP A 275 1.32 8.87 18.79
C ASP A 275 2.39 7.83 18.44
N THR A 276 2.59 7.60 17.16
CA THR A 276 3.61 6.70 16.60
C THR A 276 4.85 7.48 16.12
N SER A 277 4.86 8.80 16.28
CA SER A 277 5.99 9.68 15.91
C SER A 277 7.26 9.44 16.72
N PRO A 278 7.23 8.96 17.99
CA PRO A 278 8.46 8.63 18.68
C PRO A 278 9.31 7.69 17.82
N ALA A 279 10.57 8.07 17.59
CA ALA A 279 11.52 7.31 16.79
C ALA A 279 11.61 5.82 17.20
N GLY A 280 11.22 5.50 18.45
CA GLY A 280 11.21 4.15 18.99
C GLY A 280 10.18 3.20 18.36
N VAL A 281 8.98 3.68 18.02
CA VAL A 281 7.93 2.81 17.43
C VAL A 281 8.31 2.39 16.01
N LEU A 282 8.67 3.36 15.16
CA LEU A 282 9.10 3.08 13.80
C LEU A 282 10.35 2.17 13.80
N ALA A 283 11.34 2.47 14.66
CA ALA A 283 12.56 1.66 14.76
C ALA A 283 12.27 0.22 15.23
N ALA A 284 11.35 0.03 16.19
CA ALA A 284 10.96 -1.30 16.64
C ALA A 284 10.25 -2.09 15.53
N MET A 285 9.39 -1.45 14.77
CA MET A 285 8.71 -2.06 13.63
C MET A 285 9.69 -2.41 12.50
N ASP A 286 10.64 -1.52 12.21
CA ASP A 286 11.67 -1.74 11.19
C ASP A 286 12.60 -2.90 11.56
N ALA A 287 13.03 -2.99 12.81
CA ALA A 287 13.80 -4.12 13.32
C ALA A 287 13.03 -5.45 13.27
N ALA A 288 11.72 -5.42 13.57
CA ALA A 288 10.87 -6.60 13.47
C ALA A 288 10.66 -7.02 12.02
N LEU A 289 10.55 -6.04 11.10
CA LEU A 289 10.49 -6.30 9.68
C LEU A 289 11.77 -7.00 9.20
N ALA A 290 12.94 -6.45 9.51
CA ALA A 290 14.21 -7.05 9.16
C ALA A 290 14.31 -8.51 9.66
N THR A 291 13.97 -8.77 10.93
CA THR A 291 13.97 -10.13 11.50
C THR A 291 13.01 -11.07 10.77
N ALA A 292 11.80 -10.60 10.42
CA ALA A 292 10.80 -11.41 9.73
C ALA A 292 11.17 -11.69 8.26
N LEU A 293 12.09 -10.90 7.70
CA LEU A 293 12.60 -11.05 6.35
C LEU A 293 13.81 -11.97 6.26
N ASP A 294 14.54 -12.22 7.35
CA ASP A 294 15.70 -13.09 7.43
C ASP A 294 15.33 -14.59 7.65
N VAL A 295 14.06 -14.90 7.89
CA VAL A 295 13.50 -16.25 8.09
C VAL A 295 12.85 -16.77 6.80
#